data_cf255367d013e5afbac03aa9f43d0d64
#
_entry.id   cf255367d013e5afbac03aa9f43d0d64
#
_cell.length_a   1.000
_cell.length_b   1.000
_cell.length_c   1.000
_cell.angle_alpha   90.00
_cell.angle_beta   90.00
_cell.angle_gamma   90.00
#
_symmetry.space_group_name_H-M   'P 1'
#
loop_
_entity.id
_entity.type
_entity.pdbx_description
1 polymer ?
#
loop_
_entity_poly.entity_id
_entity_poly.type
_entity_poly.pdbx_seq_one_letter_code
_entity_poly.pdbx_strand_id
1 'polypeptide(L)'
;MARIKDSSVEAVKAATDIVTLVEGYTRLRKSGSRYTGLCPFHQEKTPSFGVSPERGTFKCFGCGEGGDAIAFVEKKENVDFVGAIEWLADRFGVRLEYEETSPEQDRLRKRRERLFQLLDRAATFYERYLWESEAGVFARGYLAERGLREEICREFRLGLAPGGAALTRGAAEQGFTPDELAGAGLTNRRGNDYFSRRLLFPLADARGRVRGFQARQLYEDDPLRAKYVNSPEGDLFRKGDLLYGLDLAKAAIAKQNRALVVEGNPDAIALRQAGFEPAVAAMGTALTERQLAEIKNLTRNLSLCFDADAAGQEATLRGMELAIAQGFEIRVVSLPPGTDPADDASGFEERLRTAEGYLPYRVRVEVERTLPDRQRAFERVREILAPFPDSPERQDAVRLAADRLGLPAELQAGLAPAARARTGSLTHKALEAGVRLERNALAGVLVHPQLVPMLAGVPPEQFDVELHRRVRDHLVAEGPTDVELVGALAELDARAAQEAIDEIGAKQAL
;
A
#
# COMPACT_ATOMS: atom_id res chain seq x y z
N MET A 1 -4.92 20.99 5.99
CA MET A 1 -4.35 20.62 7.32
C MET A 1 -3.95 21.90 8.02
N ALA A 2 -4.17 21.99 9.34
CA ALA A 2 -3.69 23.14 10.09
C ALA A 2 -2.16 23.19 10.01
N ARG A 3 -1.58 24.30 9.59
CA ARG A 3 -0.14 24.49 9.55
C ARG A 3 0.37 24.62 11.00
N ILE A 4 1.38 23.82 11.34
CA ILE A 4 2.05 23.95 12.63
C ILE A 4 2.85 25.23 12.58
N LYS A 5 2.79 26.05 13.66
CA LYS A 5 3.58 27.27 13.73
C LYS A 5 5.06 26.97 13.59
N ASP A 6 5.80 27.79 12.87
CA ASP A 6 7.24 27.62 12.68
C ASP A 6 8.00 27.56 14.03
N SER A 7 7.53 28.30 15.05
CA SER A 7 8.06 28.22 16.42
C SER A 7 7.94 26.84 17.05
N SER A 8 6.84 26.13 16.80
CA SER A 8 6.65 24.76 17.29
C SER A 8 7.52 23.77 16.53
N VAL A 9 7.72 23.97 15.22
CA VAL A 9 8.65 23.16 14.42
C VAL A 9 10.07 23.27 14.97
N GLU A 10 10.52 24.49 15.22
CA GLU A 10 11.85 24.74 15.79
C GLU A 10 11.97 24.18 17.23
N ALA A 11 10.91 24.27 18.06
CA ALA A 11 10.89 23.67 19.37
C ALA A 11 11.01 22.13 19.32
N VAL A 12 10.34 21.48 18.37
CA VAL A 12 10.46 20.02 18.14
C VAL A 12 11.87 19.65 17.70
N LYS A 13 12.45 20.41 16.76
CA LYS A 13 13.85 20.17 16.33
C LYS A 13 14.83 20.31 17.48
N ALA A 14 14.67 21.34 18.29
CA ALA A 14 15.56 21.59 19.43
C ALA A 14 15.42 20.55 20.55
N ALA A 15 14.22 20.03 20.79
CA ALA A 15 13.95 18.99 21.78
C ALA A 15 14.34 17.58 21.32
N THR A 16 14.50 17.37 20.02
CA THR A 16 14.75 16.04 19.47
C THR A 16 16.24 15.69 19.54
N ASP A 17 16.57 14.70 20.36
CA ASP A 17 17.87 14.03 20.29
C ASP A 17 17.87 12.98 19.18
N ILE A 18 18.53 13.31 18.07
CA ILE A 18 18.58 12.45 16.88
C ILE A 18 19.28 11.09 17.16
N VAL A 19 20.20 11.01 18.13
CA VAL A 19 20.87 9.76 18.49
C VAL A 19 19.86 8.84 19.17
N THR A 20 19.18 9.33 20.19
CA THR A 20 18.10 8.62 20.90
C THR A 20 16.97 8.20 19.93
N LEU A 21 16.62 9.07 19.00
CA LEU A 21 15.64 8.74 17.96
C LEU A 21 16.07 7.54 17.12
N VAL A 22 17.29 7.58 16.57
CA VAL A 22 17.81 6.56 15.64
C VAL A 22 18.14 5.25 16.35
N GLU A 23 18.57 5.28 17.62
CA GLU A 23 18.83 4.07 18.42
C GLU A 23 17.57 3.20 18.61
N GLY A 24 16.39 3.76 18.50
CA GLY A 24 15.14 3.01 18.47
C GLY A 24 14.98 2.10 17.23
N TYR A 25 15.81 2.26 16.17
CA TYR A 25 15.71 1.52 14.93
C TYR A 25 16.97 0.74 14.55
N THR A 26 18.14 1.18 15.01
CA THR A 26 19.42 0.51 14.75
C THR A 26 20.41 0.77 15.87
N ARG A 27 21.35 -0.15 16.08
CA ARG A 27 22.42 0.04 17.06
C ARG A 27 23.45 1.02 16.53
N LEU A 28 23.72 2.06 17.29
CA LEU A 28 24.73 3.04 16.99
C LEU A 28 26.02 2.79 17.83
N ARG A 29 27.18 3.06 17.22
CA ARG A 29 28.47 3.06 17.89
C ARG A 29 29.10 4.43 17.74
N LYS A 30 29.60 4.99 18.82
CA LYS A 30 30.28 6.29 18.83
C LYS A 30 31.61 6.18 18.06
N SER A 31 31.84 7.10 17.13
CA SER A 31 33.04 7.21 16.33
C SER A 31 33.48 8.67 16.26
N GLY A 32 34.35 9.08 17.19
CA GLY A 32 34.73 10.48 17.37
C GLY A 32 33.53 11.34 17.83
N SER A 33 33.24 12.41 17.10
CA SER A 33 32.08 13.31 17.33
C SER A 33 30.76 12.80 16.70
N ARG A 34 30.80 11.68 16.00
CA ARG A 34 29.64 11.10 15.28
C ARG A 34 29.30 9.72 15.81
N TYR A 35 28.15 9.22 15.38
CA TYR A 35 27.73 7.85 15.60
C TYR A 35 27.59 7.13 14.27
N THR A 36 27.91 5.82 14.23
CA THR A 36 27.80 4.99 13.03
C THR A 36 27.05 3.70 13.33
N GLY A 37 26.30 3.19 12.39
CA GLY A 37 25.55 1.94 12.51
C GLY A 37 25.14 1.39 11.16
N LEU A 38 24.38 0.30 11.17
CA LEU A 38 23.72 -0.22 9.97
C LEU A 38 22.55 0.69 9.59
N CYS A 39 22.33 0.88 8.29
CA CYS A 39 21.26 1.75 7.82
C CYS A 39 19.88 1.18 8.12
N PRO A 40 18.95 1.96 8.72
CA PRO A 40 17.59 1.51 8.94
C PRO A 40 16.70 1.60 7.69
N PHE A 41 17.21 2.15 6.56
CA PHE A 41 16.45 2.35 5.32
C PHE A 41 16.79 1.34 4.22
N HIS A 42 17.92 0.63 4.30
CA HIS A 42 18.30 -0.44 3.38
C HIS A 42 19.11 -1.53 4.11
N GLN A 43 19.15 -2.70 3.53
CA GLN A 43 19.92 -3.82 4.10
C GLN A 43 21.39 -3.71 3.71
N GLU A 44 22.25 -3.79 4.72
CA GLU A 44 23.71 -3.80 4.55
C GLU A 44 24.38 -4.66 5.63
N LYS A 45 25.58 -5.13 5.33
CA LYS A 45 26.38 -5.91 6.28
C LYS A 45 27.49 -5.08 6.95
N THR A 46 27.87 -3.97 6.35
CA THR A 46 28.90 -3.05 6.84
C THR A 46 28.27 -1.70 7.17
N PRO A 47 28.59 -1.11 8.34
CA PRO A 47 27.99 0.17 8.75
C PRO A 47 28.31 1.30 7.78
N SER A 48 27.30 1.87 7.13
CA SER A 48 27.42 3.04 6.25
C SER A 48 26.54 4.22 6.68
N PHE A 49 25.80 4.05 7.77
CA PHE A 49 24.89 5.06 8.30
C PHE A 49 25.56 5.89 9.40
N GLY A 50 25.66 7.20 9.18
CA GLY A 50 26.27 8.14 10.12
C GLY A 50 25.24 9.11 10.71
N VAL A 51 25.34 9.39 12.01
CA VAL A 51 24.53 10.38 12.73
C VAL A 51 25.46 11.43 13.33
N SER A 52 25.15 12.70 13.09
CA SER A 52 25.86 13.85 13.66
C SER A 52 24.97 14.53 14.71
N PRO A 53 25.19 14.32 16.01
CA PRO A 53 24.38 14.95 17.04
C PRO A 53 24.50 16.47 17.06
N GLU A 54 25.69 17.03 16.79
CA GLU A 54 25.90 18.49 16.74
C GLU A 54 25.08 19.19 15.65
N ARG A 55 24.88 18.49 14.51
CA ARG A 55 24.10 19.02 13.37
C ARG A 55 22.65 18.58 13.39
N GLY A 56 22.26 17.67 14.27
CA GLY A 56 20.93 17.07 14.28
C GLY A 56 20.58 16.32 12.98
N THR A 57 21.61 15.75 12.29
CA THR A 57 21.42 15.16 10.95
C THR A 57 21.98 13.73 10.86
N PHE A 58 21.43 12.97 9.91
CA PHE A 58 21.95 11.67 9.51
C PHE A 58 22.32 11.64 8.03
N LYS A 59 23.19 10.71 7.66
CA LYS A 59 23.54 10.41 6.26
C LYS A 59 23.93 8.96 6.13
N CYS A 60 23.33 8.26 5.17
CA CYS A 60 23.78 6.94 4.73
C CYS A 60 24.64 7.08 3.48
N PHE A 61 25.84 6.52 3.52
CA PHE A 61 26.75 6.53 2.37
C PHE A 61 26.50 5.34 1.43
N GLY A 62 25.70 4.34 1.85
CA GLY A 62 25.31 3.19 1.03
C GLY A 62 24.14 3.50 0.10
N CYS A 63 23.00 3.96 0.63
CA CYS A 63 21.81 4.27 -0.18
C CYS A 63 21.63 5.76 -0.50
N GLY A 64 22.48 6.65 0.02
CA GLY A 64 22.41 8.07 -0.24
C GLY A 64 21.37 8.83 0.61
N GLU A 65 20.57 8.14 1.45
CA GLU A 65 19.57 8.76 2.31
C GLU A 65 20.20 9.68 3.35
N GLY A 66 19.54 10.82 3.62
CA GLY A 66 20.03 11.80 4.61
C GLY A 66 18.98 12.87 4.90
N GLY A 67 19.17 13.57 6.02
CA GLY A 67 18.26 14.63 6.46
C GLY A 67 18.40 14.91 7.94
N ASP A 68 17.43 15.65 8.48
CA ASP A 68 17.26 15.90 9.91
C ASP A 68 16.35 14.84 10.58
N ALA A 69 16.02 15.05 11.84
CA ALA A 69 15.13 14.15 12.59
C ALA A 69 13.72 14.07 11.98
N ILE A 70 13.22 15.16 11.38
CA ILE A 70 11.91 15.19 10.74
C ILE A 70 11.95 14.30 9.50
N ALA A 71 12.93 14.51 8.60
CA ALA A 71 13.12 13.68 7.43
C ALA A 71 13.34 12.19 7.77
N PHE A 72 13.98 11.90 8.90
CA PHE A 72 14.13 10.53 9.40
C PHE A 72 12.77 9.90 9.71
N VAL A 73 11.91 10.62 10.46
CA VAL A 73 10.58 10.13 10.85
C VAL A 73 9.64 10.05 9.63
N GLU A 74 9.65 11.06 8.75
CA GLU A 74 8.86 11.01 7.50
C GLU A 74 9.10 9.71 6.74
N LYS A 75 10.38 9.33 6.57
CA LYS A 75 10.76 8.13 5.83
C LYS A 75 10.55 6.84 6.60
N LYS A 76 10.80 6.85 7.91
CA LYS A 76 10.76 5.62 8.71
C LYS A 76 9.36 5.24 9.13
N GLU A 77 8.54 6.23 9.49
CA GLU A 77 7.15 6.05 9.92
C GLU A 77 6.15 6.25 8.76
N ASN A 78 6.67 6.60 7.58
CA ASN A 78 5.87 6.85 6.39
C ASN A 78 4.74 7.85 6.63
N VAL A 79 5.11 9.01 7.14
CA VAL A 79 4.22 10.12 7.43
C VAL A 79 4.65 11.34 6.64
N ASP A 80 3.72 12.26 6.40
CA ASP A 80 4.04 13.57 5.85
C ASP A 80 4.76 14.45 6.90
N PHE A 81 5.24 15.61 6.48
CA PHE A 81 5.95 16.57 7.32
C PHE A 81 5.19 16.91 8.61
N VAL A 82 3.88 17.14 8.51
CA VAL A 82 3.03 17.43 9.69
C VAL A 82 2.97 16.22 10.61
N GLY A 83 2.76 15.04 10.06
CA GLY A 83 2.76 13.80 10.83
C GLY A 83 4.07 13.48 11.51
N ALA A 84 5.22 13.81 10.89
CA ALA A 84 6.53 13.63 11.49
C ALA A 84 6.75 14.57 12.67
N ILE A 85 6.31 15.82 12.55
CA ILE A 85 6.39 16.79 13.66
C ILE A 85 5.48 16.39 14.81
N GLU A 86 4.24 15.96 14.54
CA GLU A 86 3.33 15.46 15.57
C GLU A 86 3.90 14.23 16.28
N TRP A 87 4.49 13.31 15.54
CA TRP A 87 5.13 12.11 16.09
C TRP A 87 6.32 12.45 17.00
N LEU A 88 7.19 13.36 16.55
CA LEU A 88 8.33 13.82 17.34
C LEU A 88 7.89 14.60 18.58
N ALA A 89 6.88 15.45 18.45
CA ALA A 89 6.32 16.24 19.54
C ALA A 89 5.77 15.34 20.66
N ASP A 90 5.03 14.29 20.30
CA ASP A 90 4.51 13.30 21.26
C ASP A 90 5.66 12.57 21.97
N ARG A 91 6.65 12.09 21.20
CA ARG A 91 7.78 11.32 21.72
C ARG A 91 8.70 12.12 22.63
N PHE A 92 8.92 13.40 22.32
CA PHE A 92 9.85 14.28 23.07
C PHE A 92 9.13 15.29 23.97
N GLY A 93 7.81 15.17 24.13
CA GLY A 93 7.02 15.96 25.08
C GLY A 93 6.89 17.44 24.70
N VAL A 94 6.90 17.78 23.41
CA VAL A 94 6.76 19.16 22.92
C VAL A 94 5.29 19.47 22.64
N ARG A 95 4.78 20.57 23.21
CA ARG A 95 3.44 21.06 22.92
C ARG A 95 3.45 21.81 21.58
N LEU A 96 2.63 21.33 20.62
CA LEU A 96 2.48 22.00 19.34
C LEU A 96 1.45 23.12 19.39
N GLU A 97 1.82 24.26 18.81
CA GLU A 97 0.91 25.33 18.47
C GLU A 97 0.69 25.35 16.96
N TYR A 98 -0.56 25.55 16.56
CA TYR A 98 -0.95 25.61 15.16
C TYR A 98 -1.22 27.07 14.77
N GLU A 99 -0.97 27.42 13.49
CA GLU A 99 -1.43 28.70 12.94
C GLU A 99 -2.95 28.77 13.08
N GLU A 100 -3.50 29.96 13.23
CA GLU A 100 -4.95 30.15 13.32
C GLU A 100 -5.61 29.52 12.08
N THR A 101 -6.11 28.32 12.26
CA THR A 101 -6.94 27.66 11.25
C THR A 101 -8.29 28.36 11.19
N SER A 102 -8.90 28.38 10.00
CA SER A 102 -10.29 28.86 9.91
C SER A 102 -11.14 28.08 10.93
N PRO A 103 -12.14 28.72 11.57
CA PRO A 103 -13.02 28.04 12.53
C PRO A 103 -13.63 26.75 11.98
N GLU A 104 -13.76 26.64 10.67
CA GLU A 104 -14.25 25.48 9.95
C GLU A 104 -13.24 24.32 9.94
N GLN A 105 -11.97 24.59 9.65
CA GLN A 105 -10.92 23.57 9.69
C GLN A 105 -10.71 23.02 11.11
N ASP A 106 -10.81 23.86 12.11
CA ASP A 106 -10.70 23.45 13.52
C ASP A 106 -11.90 22.58 13.95
N ARG A 107 -13.11 22.88 13.46
CA ARG A 107 -14.28 22.05 13.66
C ARG A 107 -14.13 20.67 13.01
N LEU A 108 -13.67 20.62 11.77
CA LEU A 108 -13.42 19.36 11.05
C LEU A 108 -12.37 18.50 11.75
N ARG A 109 -11.27 19.10 12.21
CA ARG A 109 -10.24 18.40 12.97
C ARG A 109 -10.80 17.82 14.28
N LYS A 110 -11.48 18.64 15.09
CA LYS A 110 -12.10 18.21 16.35
C LYS A 110 -13.13 17.11 16.13
N ARG A 111 -13.97 17.26 15.08
CA ARG A 111 -14.94 16.22 14.69
C ARG A 111 -14.22 14.90 14.37
N ARG A 112 -13.18 14.94 13.53
CA ARG A 112 -12.42 13.74 13.16
C ARG A 112 -11.80 13.05 14.36
N GLU A 113 -11.24 13.80 15.28
CA GLU A 113 -10.64 13.28 16.51
C GLU A 113 -11.70 12.62 17.41
N ARG A 114 -12.87 13.23 17.54
CA ARG A 114 -13.99 12.63 18.27
C ARG A 114 -14.50 11.34 17.62
N LEU A 115 -14.55 11.29 16.29
CA LEU A 115 -14.92 10.05 15.59
C LEU A 115 -13.91 8.91 15.82
N PHE A 116 -12.61 9.21 15.87
CA PHE A 116 -11.60 8.20 16.24
C PHE A 116 -11.78 7.71 17.68
N GLN A 117 -12.02 8.61 18.63
CA GLN A 117 -12.30 8.24 20.01
C GLN A 117 -13.56 7.36 20.13
N LEU A 118 -14.61 7.69 19.38
CA LEU A 118 -15.84 6.91 19.35
C LEU A 118 -15.62 5.50 18.79
N LEU A 119 -14.88 5.36 17.68
CA LEU A 119 -14.54 4.06 17.08
C LEU A 119 -13.68 3.20 17.99
N ASP A 120 -12.70 3.78 18.67
CA ASP A 120 -11.86 3.07 19.63
C ASP A 120 -12.68 2.56 20.83
N ARG A 121 -13.58 3.41 21.37
CA ARG A 121 -14.50 2.98 22.44
C ARG A 121 -15.48 1.91 21.96
N ALA A 122 -15.96 1.99 20.73
CA ALA A 122 -16.83 0.97 20.15
C ALA A 122 -16.06 -0.36 20.02
N ALA A 123 -14.80 -0.33 19.56
CA ALA A 123 -13.95 -1.53 19.51
C ALA A 123 -13.79 -2.16 20.89
N THR A 124 -13.45 -1.37 21.90
CA THR A 124 -13.31 -1.84 23.28
C THR A 124 -14.63 -2.40 23.85
N PHE A 125 -15.76 -1.75 23.54
CA PHE A 125 -17.07 -2.24 23.94
C PHE A 125 -17.41 -3.60 23.33
N TYR A 126 -17.19 -3.77 22.02
CA TYR A 126 -17.43 -5.02 21.32
C TYR A 126 -16.48 -6.13 21.76
N GLU A 127 -15.21 -5.81 22.02
CA GLU A 127 -14.22 -6.74 22.56
C GLU A 127 -14.66 -7.25 23.93
N ARG A 128 -14.99 -6.35 24.85
CA ARG A 128 -15.49 -6.74 26.17
C ARG A 128 -16.75 -7.60 26.07
N TYR A 129 -17.69 -7.24 25.20
CA TYR A 129 -18.91 -8.01 25.01
C TYR A 129 -18.62 -9.44 24.50
N LEU A 130 -17.65 -9.60 23.60
CA LEU A 130 -17.21 -10.92 23.14
C LEU A 130 -16.66 -11.78 24.30
N TRP A 131 -15.82 -11.21 25.13
CA TRP A 131 -15.05 -11.98 26.12
C TRP A 131 -15.75 -12.10 27.49
N GLU A 132 -16.49 -11.09 27.91
CA GLU A 132 -17.06 -11.03 29.26
C GLU A 132 -18.54 -11.42 29.30
N SER A 133 -19.28 -11.38 28.17
CA SER A 133 -20.71 -11.70 28.19
C SER A 133 -20.98 -13.21 27.99
N GLU A 134 -22.13 -13.66 28.53
CA GLU A 134 -22.65 -15.00 28.29
C GLU A 134 -23.02 -15.18 26.80
N ALA A 135 -23.55 -14.13 26.15
CA ALA A 135 -23.87 -14.13 24.71
C ALA A 135 -22.63 -14.35 23.82
N GLY A 136 -21.41 -14.06 24.34
CA GLY A 136 -20.16 -14.30 23.64
C GLY A 136 -19.74 -15.77 23.54
N VAL A 137 -20.35 -16.69 24.32
CA VAL A 137 -19.94 -18.11 24.34
C VAL A 137 -19.95 -18.74 22.94
N PHE A 138 -21.02 -18.51 22.18
CA PHE A 138 -21.14 -19.05 20.83
C PHE A 138 -20.05 -18.50 19.89
N ALA A 139 -19.78 -17.20 19.95
CA ALA A 139 -18.77 -16.56 19.12
C ALA A 139 -17.36 -17.04 19.49
N ARG A 140 -17.06 -17.22 20.79
CA ARG A 140 -15.78 -17.80 21.26
C ARG A 140 -15.63 -19.25 20.82
N GLY A 141 -16.70 -20.05 20.88
CA GLY A 141 -16.74 -21.43 20.35
C GLY A 141 -16.41 -21.46 18.86
N TYR A 142 -17.03 -20.58 18.07
CA TYR A 142 -16.75 -20.45 16.65
C TYR A 142 -15.27 -20.09 16.36
N LEU A 143 -14.67 -19.18 17.13
CA LEU A 143 -13.25 -18.84 16.99
C LEU A 143 -12.33 -20.03 17.34
N ALA A 144 -12.67 -20.77 18.40
CA ALA A 144 -11.92 -21.97 18.79
C ALA A 144 -12.03 -23.10 17.74
N GLU A 145 -13.21 -23.34 17.15
CA GLU A 145 -13.40 -24.27 16.04
C GLU A 145 -12.57 -23.92 14.80
N ARG A 146 -12.29 -22.62 14.61
CA ARG A 146 -11.39 -22.09 13.57
C ARG A 146 -9.91 -22.12 13.97
N GLY A 147 -9.57 -22.71 15.12
CA GLY A 147 -8.20 -22.82 15.61
C GLY A 147 -7.59 -21.50 16.11
N LEU A 148 -8.40 -20.44 16.26
CA LEU A 148 -7.93 -19.15 16.73
C LEU A 148 -7.95 -19.07 18.24
N ARG A 149 -6.79 -18.87 18.86
CA ARG A 149 -6.63 -18.77 20.31
C ARG A 149 -7.07 -17.39 20.81
N GLU A 150 -7.46 -17.32 22.08
CA GLU A 150 -7.92 -16.10 22.72
C GLU A 150 -6.89 -14.97 22.63
N GLU A 151 -5.61 -15.28 22.87
CA GLU A 151 -4.53 -14.29 22.89
C GLU A 151 -4.42 -13.56 21.56
N ILE A 152 -4.43 -14.30 20.44
CA ILE A 152 -4.35 -13.69 19.11
C ILE A 152 -5.62 -12.89 18.78
N CYS A 153 -6.79 -13.42 19.17
CA CYS A 153 -8.06 -12.71 18.97
C CYS A 153 -8.10 -11.37 19.73
N ARG A 154 -7.52 -11.33 20.93
CA ARG A 154 -7.38 -10.07 21.71
C ARG A 154 -6.35 -9.13 21.11
N GLU A 155 -5.22 -9.65 20.58
CA GLU A 155 -4.23 -8.82 19.86
C GLU A 155 -4.88 -8.06 18.69
N PHE A 156 -5.77 -8.75 17.96
CA PHE A 156 -6.55 -8.13 16.87
C PHE A 156 -7.83 -7.43 17.35
N ARG A 157 -8.08 -7.38 18.66
CA ARG A 157 -9.24 -6.74 19.29
C ARG A 157 -10.58 -7.21 18.73
N LEU A 158 -10.71 -8.52 18.43
CA LEU A 158 -11.96 -9.08 17.91
C LEU A 158 -13.11 -8.82 18.90
N GLY A 159 -14.27 -8.51 18.37
CA GLY A 159 -15.44 -8.14 19.16
C GLY A 159 -16.71 -8.84 18.71
N LEU A 160 -17.76 -8.72 19.50
CA LEU A 160 -19.10 -9.18 19.18
C LEU A 160 -20.09 -8.02 19.29
N ALA A 161 -20.88 -7.79 18.25
CA ALA A 161 -21.97 -6.82 18.33
C ALA A 161 -23.18 -7.42 19.07
N PRO A 162 -23.68 -6.80 20.15
CA PRO A 162 -24.83 -7.31 20.87
C PRO A 162 -26.14 -7.21 20.08
N GLY A 163 -26.26 -6.17 19.27
CA GLY A 163 -27.48 -5.82 18.53
C GLY A 163 -28.42 -4.88 19.28
N GLY A 164 -29.46 -4.49 18.57
CA GLY A 164 -30.44 -3.52 19.09
C GLY A 164 -29.88 -2.09 19.07
N ALA A 165 -29.83 -1.45 20.24
CA ALA A 165 -29.29 -0.09 20.42
C ALA A 165 -28.32 -0.04 21.62
N ALA A 166 -27.59 -1.12 21.89
CA ALA A 166 -26.75 -1.20 23.06
C ALA A 166 -25.53 -0.26 22.96
N LEU A 167 -24.85 -0.24 21.78
CA LEU A 167 -23.76 0.68 21.54
C LEU A 167 -24.25 2.13 21.52
N THR A 168 -25.33 2.41 20.78
CA THR A 168 -25.88 3.76 20.64
C THR A 168 -26.23 4.37 21.99
N ARG A 169 -26.87 3.58 22.89
CA ARG A 169 -27.20 4.05 24.26
C ARG A 169 -25.92 4.35 25.06
N GLY A 170 -24.99 3.41 25.11
CA GLY A 170 -23.75 3.59 25.88
C GLY A 170 -22.89 4.75 25.34
N ALA A 171 -22.90 5.01 24.05
CA ALA A 171 -22.23 6.16 23.46
C ALA A 171 -22.92 7.50 23.82
N ALA A 172 -24.26 7.53 23.82
CA ALA A 172 -25.02 8.71 24.22
C ALA A 172 -24.78 9.08 25.70
N GLU A 173 -24.71 8.10 26.60
CA GLU A 173 -24.34 8.29 28.01
C GLU A 173 -22.92 8.87 28.18
N GLN A 174 -22.03 8.63 27.22
CA GLN A 174 -20.67 9.17 27.18
C GLN A 174 -20.58 10.51 26.42
N GLY A 175 -21.72 11.11 26.04
CA GLY A 175 -21.79 12.42 25.40
C GLY A 175 -21.47 12.44 23.91
N PHE A 176 -21.62 11.30 23.22
CA PHE A 176 -21.55 11.27 21.76
C PHE A 176 -22.93 11.54 21.14
N THR A 177 -22.93 12.31 20.07
CA THR A 177 -24.15 12.70 19.37
C THR A 177 -24.59 11.67 18.33
N PRO A 178 -25.86 11.63 17.91
CA PRO A 178 -26.29 10.79 16.79
C PRO A 178 -25.54 11.05 15.48
N ASP A 179 -25.17 12.31 15.21
CA ASP A 179 -24.40 12.69 14.02
C ASP A 179 -22.94 12.14 14.06
N GLU A 180 -22.34 12.07 15.24
CA GLU A 180 -21.02 11.44 15.41
C GLU A 180 -21.12 9.92 15.21
N LEU A 181 -22.14 9.27 15.73
CA LEU A 181 -22.41 7.85 15.54
C LEU A 181 -22.64 7.51 14.06
N ALA A 182 -23.42 8.33 13.36
CA ALA A 182 -23.65 8.18 11.92
C ALA A 182 -22.36 8.43 11.12
N GLY A 183 -21.62 9.48 11.45
CA GLY A 183 -20.32 9.81 10.81
C GLY A 183 -19.24 8.75 11.02
N ALA A 184 -19.28 8.03 12.15
CA ALA A 184 -18.44 6.88 12.43
C ALA A 184 -18.93 5.57 11.78
N GLY A 185 -20.09 5.56 11.09
CA GLY A 185 -20.66 4.37 10.47
C GLY A 185 -21.14 3.31 11.47
N LEU A 186 -21.49 3.72 12.70
CA LEU A 186 -21.93 2.84 13.79
C LEU A 186 -23.43 2.70 13.88
N THR A 187 -24.20 3.52 13.16
CA THR A 187 -25.66 3.47 13.14
C THR A 187 -26.23 3.29 11.75
N ASN A 188 -27.37 2.64 11.66
CA ASN A 188 -28.16 2.55 10.45
C ASN A 188 -29.06 3.80 10.25
N ARG A 189 -29.76 3.87 9.12
CA ARG A 189 -30.65 5.00 8.80
C ARG A 189 -31.79 5.26 9.82
N ARG A 190 -32.09 4.28 10.68
CA ARG A 190 -33.12 4.40 11.76
C ARG A 190 -32.51 4.81 13.09
N GLY A 191 -31.19 5.08 13.16
CA GLY A 191 -30.46 5.43 14.37
C GLY A 191 -30.16 4.27 15.32
N ASN A 192 -30.44 3.01 14.94
CA ASN A 192 -30.07 1.82 15.70
C ASN A 192 -28.63 1.41 15.34
N ASP A 193 -28.04 0.55 16.18
CA ASP A 193 -26.72 -0.04 15.93
C ASP A 193 -26.66 -0.65 14.53
N TYR A 194 -25.57 -0.36 13.79
CA TYR A 194 -25.39 -0.83 12.42
C TYR A 194 -25.12 -2.35 12.40
N PHE A 195 -24.31 -2.84 13.33
CA PHE A 195 -23.99 -4.25 13.46
C PHE A 195 -24.85 -4.89 14.55
N SER A 196 -25.32 -6.10 14.29
CA SER A 196 -26.15 -6.86 15.21
C SER A 196 -25.78 -8.33 15.16
N ARG A 197 -25.45 -8.93 16.32
CA ARG A 197 -25.17 -10.37 16.50
C ARG A 197 -24.09 -10.90 15.52
N ARG A 198 -23.07 -10.07 15.20
CA ARG A 198 -21.99 -10.40 14.29
C ARG A 198 -20.64 -10.36 15.01
N LEU A 199 -19.72 -11.24 14.59
CA LEU A 199 -18.32 -11.18 14.97
C LEU A 199 -17.67 -9.99 14.24
N LEU A 200 -16.96 -9.14 14.97
CA LEU A 200 -16.38 -7.92 14.47
C LEU A 200 -14.85 -7.99 14.41
N PHE A 201 -14.31 -7.54 13.31
CA PHE A 201 -12.90 -7.34 13.05
C PHE A 201 -12.67 -5.83 12.96
N PRO A 202 -12.06 -5.18 13.96
CA PRO A 202 -11.71 -3.77 13.87
C PRO A 202 -10.72 -3.53 12.74
N LEU A 203 -10.98 -2.53 11.90
CA LEU A 203 -10.15 -2.16 10.77
C LEU A 203 -9.34 -0.93 11.14
N ALA A 204 -8.06 -1.12 11.44
CA ALA A 204 -7.15 -0.06 11.84
C ALA A 204 -6.31 0.46 10.68
N ASP A 205 -5.93 1.74 10.72
CA ASP A 205 -4.91 2.30 9.84
C ASP A 205 -3.49 1.86 10.33
N ALA A 206 -2.46 2.14 9.55
CA ALA A 206 -1.07 1.79 9.90
C ALA A 206 -0.57 2.37 11.23
N ARG A 207 -1.29 3.34 11.83
CA ARG A 207 -1.02 3.90 13.16
C ARG A 207 -1.80 3.19 14.29
N GLY A 208 -2.60 2.16 13.97
CA GLY A 208 -3.42 1.42 14.93
C GLY A 208 -4.74 2.10 15.30
N ARG A 209 -5.13 3.18 14.61
CA ARG A 209 -6.40 3.87 14.88
C ARG A 209 -7.53 3.17 14.14
N VAL A 210 -8.55 2.75 14.87
CA VAL A 210 -9.73 2.09 14.28
C VAL A 210 -10.46 3.06 13.36
N ARG A 211 -10.68 2.64 12.11
CA ARG A 211 -11.36 3.39 11.05
C ARG A 211 -12.76 2.88 10.79
N GLY A 212 -13.05 1.65 11.15
CA GLY A 212 -14.32 0.98 10.95
C GLY A 212 -14.23 -0.49 11.35
N PHE A 213 -15.17 -1.26 10.89
CA PHE A 213 -15.26 -2.68 11.21
C PHE A 213 -15.66 -3.49 9.98
N GLN A 214 -15.15 -4.72 9.91
CA GLN A 214 -15.75 -5.78 9.12
C GLN A 214 -16.51 -6.73 10.06
N ALA A 215 -17.70 -7.13 9.69
CA ALA A 215 -18.57 -7.94 10.52
C ALA A 215 -18.93 -9.26 9.82
N ARG A 216 -18.59 -10.39 10.46
CA ARG A 216 -18.92 -11.72 9.97
C ARG A 216 -20.24 -12.21 10.55
N GLN A 217 -21.07 -12.79 9.70
CA GLN A 217 -22.28 -13.50 10.10
C GLN A 217 -21.93 -14.71 10.98
N LEU A 218 -22.65 -14.83 12.11
CA LEU A 218 -22.56 -15.99 13.04
C LEU A 218 -23.84 -16.83 13.04
N TYR A 219 -24.98 -16.24 12.71
CA TYR A 219 -26.28 -16.89 12.83
C TYR A 219 -27.00 -16.92 11.47
N GLU A 220 -27.72 -18.00 11.20
CA GLU A 220 -28.45 -18.19 9.94
C GLU A 220 -29.64 -17.22 9.77
N ASP A 221 -30.25 -16.78 10.88
CA ASP A 221 -31.35 -15.83 10.93
C ASP A 221 -30.92 -14.36 10.79
N ASP A 222 -29.67 -14.11 10.42
CA ASP A 222 -29.15 -12.75 10.19
C ASP A 222 -29.87 -12.07 8.99
N PRO A 223 -30.53 -10.92 9.20
CA PRO A 223 -31.33 -10.30 8.16
C PRO A 223 -30.53 -9.79 6.96
N LEU A 224 -29.22 -9.54 7.14
CA LEU A 224 -28.35 -9.06 6.06
C LEU A 224 -27.90 -10.16 5.11
N ARG A 225 -28.03 -11.46 5.47
CA ARG A 225 -27.70 -12.66 4.68
C ARG A 225 -26.28 -12.69 4.07
N ALA A 226 -25.53 -11.60 4.16
CA ALA A 226 -24.16 -11.52 3.65
C ALA A 226 -23.17 -12.09 4.66
N LYS A 227 -22.30 -12.99 4.22
CA LYS A 227 -21.24 -13.60 5.08
C LYS A 227 -20.40 -12.54 5.77
N TYR A 228 -20.03 -11.48 5.05
CA TYR A 228 -19.30 -10.32 5.57
C TYR A 228 -19.97 -9.01 5.19
N VAL A 229 -19.99 -8.06 6.12
CA VAL A 229 -20.46 -6.68 5.92
C VAL A 229 -19.42 -5.73 6.51
N ASN A 230 -19.09 -4.66 5.80
CA ASN A 230 -18.19 -3.63 6.30
C ASN A 230 -18.96 -2.44 6.86
N SER A 231 -18.30 -1.61 7.68
CA SER A 231 -18.78 -0.26 7.97
C SER A 231 -19.15 0.46 6.67
N PRO A 232 -20.17 1.33 6.68
CA PRO A 232 -20.44 2.22 5.56
C PRO A 232 -19.21 3.09 5.26
N GLU A 233 -18.96 3.38 3.99
CA GLU A 233 -17.95 4.37 3.62
C GLU A 233 -18.37 5.76 4.13
N GLY A 234 -17.41 6.52 4.63
CA GLY A 234 -17.67 7.81 5.28
C GLY A 234 -16.40 8.59 5.57
N ASP A 235 -16.50 9.48 6.58
CA ASP A 235 -15.43 10.44 6.92
C ASP A 235 -14.10 9.77 7.26
N LEU A 236 -14.13 8.59 7.86
CA LEU A 236 -12.93 7.89 8.32
C LEU A 236 -12.67 6.57 7.58
N PHE A 237 -13.69 5.94 7.04
CA PHE A 237 -13.57 4.59 6.47
C PHE A 237 -13.77 4.59 4.96
N ARG A 238 -12.79 4.02 4.26
CA ARG A 238 -12.88 3.56 2.87
C ARG A 238 -12.20 2.21 2.78
N LYS A 239 -12.93 1.20 2.33
CA LYS A 239 -12.44 -0.19 2.31
C LYS A 239 -11.13 -0.34 1.53
N GLY A 240 -11.02 0.28 0.37
CA GLY A 240 -9.83 0.23 -0.48
C GLY A 240 -8.59 0.95 0.06
N ASP A 241 -8.70 1.67 1.19
CA ASP A 241 -7.58 2.41 1.77
C ASP A 241 -6.82 1.61 2.85
N LEU A 242 -7.36 0.47 3.29
CA LEU A 242 -6.87 -0.27 4.46
C LEU A 242 -6.42 -1.68 4.09
N LEU A 243 -5.36 -2.13 4.77
CA LEU A 243 -4.97 -3.54 4.87
C LEU A 243 -5.18 -3.99 6.31
N TYR A 244 -5.91 -5.08 6.49
CA TYR A 244 -6.18 -5.62 7.83
C TYR A 244 -4.91 -6.15 8.48
N GLY A 245 -4.65 -5.73 9.71
CA GLY A 245 -3.48 -6.14 10.50
C GLY A 245 -2.18 -5.44 10.11
N LEU A 246 -2.19 -4.40 9.25
CA LEU A 246 -0.97 -3.69 8.85
C LEU A 246 -0.29 -2.99 10.03
N ASP A 247 -1.06 -2.43 10.96
CA ASP A 247 -0.57 -1.82 12.20
C ASP A 247 0.28 -2.78 13.02
N LEU A 248 -0.14 -4.04 13.10
CA LEU A 248 0.57 -5.12 13.81
C LEU A 248 1.74 -5.68 13.00
N ALA A 249 1.61 -5.74 11.67
CA ALA A 249 2.57 -6.38 10.78
C ALA A 249 3.74 -5.47 10.34
N LYS A 250 3.56 -4.14 10.32
CA LYS A 250 4.49 -3.18 9.71
C LYS A 250 5.95 -3.32 10.17
N ALA A 251 6.17 -3.53 11.46
CA ALA A 251 7.52 -3.69 12.01
C ALA A 251 8.20 -4.97 11.50
N ALA A 252 7.42 -6.08 11.42
CA ALA A 252 7.90 -7.34 10.90
C ALA A 252 8.13 -7.29 9.40
N ILE A 253 7.25 -6.63 8.64
CA ILE A 253 7.40 -6.39 7.19
C ILE A 253 8.71 -5.65 6.92
N ALA A 254 8.95 -4.54 7.60
CA ALA A 254 10.18 -3.76 7.43
C ALA A 254 11.43 -4.55 7.84
N LYS A 255 11.39 -5.26 8.97
CA LYS A 255 12.51 -6.06 9.49
C LYS A 255 12.86 -7.24 8.59
N GLN A 256 11.85 -7.96 8.09
CA GLN A 256 12.02 -9.15 7.26
C GLN A 256 12.12 -8.80 5.77
N ASN A 257 11.90 -7.52 5.41
CA ASN A 257 11.86 -7.02 4.04
C ASN A 257 10.94 -7.85 3.13
N ARG A 258 9.78 -8.25 3.64
CA ARG A 258 8.75 -8.99 2.90
C ARG A 258 7.37 -8.70 3.49
N ALA A 259 6.35 -8.61 2.64
CA ALA A 259 4.95 -8.58 3.03
C ALA A 259 4.24 -9.81 2.48
N LEU A 260 3.33 -10.38 3.26
CA LEU A 260 2.45 -11.46 2.85
C LEU A 260 1.01 -10.94 2.85
N VAL A 261 0.38 -10.89 1.69
CA VAL A 261 -1.02 -10.47 1.56
C VAL A 261 -1.89 -11.68 1.29
N VAL A 262 -2.88 -11.87 2.14
CA VAL A 262 -3.92 -12.89 2.02
C VAL A 262 -5.28 -12.28 1.73
N GLU A 263 -6.28 -13.09 1.42
CA GLU A 263 -7.60 -12.59 1.07
C GLU A 263 -8.42 -12.16 2.29
N GLY A 264 -8.52 -13.02 3.30
CA GLY A 264 -9.42 -12.88 4.43
C GLY A 264 -8.76 -12.48 5.75
N ASN A 265 -9.50 -11.77 6.61
CA ASN A 265 -9.03 -11.40 7.93
C ASN A 265 -8.68 -12.62 8.80
N PRO A 266 -9.48 -13.72 8.81
CA PRO A 266 -9.14 -14.91 9.57
C PRO A 266 -7.79 -15.51 9.16
N ASP A 267 -7.45 -15.47 7.86
CA ASP A 267 -6.21 -16.02 7.34
C ASP A 267 -5.00 -15.25 7.86
N ALA A 268 -5.07 -13.90 7.86
CA ALA A 268 -4.03 -13.05 8.41
C ALA A 268 -3.83 -13.33 9.92
N ILE A 269 -4.91 -13.51 10.67
CA ILE A 269 -4.87 -13.84 12.11
C ILE A 269 -4.22 -15.21 12.33
N ALA A 270 -4.64 -16.23 11.58
CA ALA A 270 -4.13 -17.59 11.71
C ALA A 270 -2.63 -17.68 11.36
N LEU A 271 -2.21 -17.02 10.29
CA LEU A 271 -0.81 -16.94 9.90
C LEU A 271 0.04 -16.22 10.94
N ARG A 272 -0.44 -15.11 11.49
CA ARG A 272 0.26 -14.42 12.57
C ARG A 272 0.37 -15.29 13.83
N GLN A 273 -0.70 -16.02 14.20
CA GLN A 273 -0.67 -17.00 15.28
C GLN A 273 0.37 -18.10 15.05
N ALA A 274 0.59 -18.50 13.79
CA ALA A 274 1.61 -19.47 13.40
C ALA A 274 3.03 -18.89 13.30
N GLY A 275 3.21 -17.57 13.57
CA GLY A 275 4.50 -16.92 13.57
C GLY A 275 4.83 -16.14 12.28
N PHE A 276 3.90 -16.07 11.31
CA PHE A 276 4.05 -15.25 10.10
C PHE A 276 3.62 -13.81 10.37
N GLU A 277 4.41 -13.08 11.15
CA GLU A 277 4.13 -11.71 11.56
C GLU A 277 3.94 -10.72 10.40
N PRO A 278 4.57 -10.86 9.19
CA PRO A 278 4.37 -9.96 8.06
C PRO A 278 3.03 -10.14 7.32
N ALA A 279 2.10 -10.95 7.83
CA ALA A 279 0.82 -11.25 7.19
C ALA A 279 -0.20 -10.12 7.38
N VAL A 280 -0.85 -9.71 6.28
CA VAL A 280 -1.95 -8.72 6.23
C VAL A 280 -3.04 -9.22 5.29
N ALA A 281 -4.28 -8.71 5.41
CA ALA A 281 -5.36 -9.12 4.51
C ALA A 281 -5.91 -7.96 3.66
N ALA A 282 -6.27 -8.29 2.40
CA ALA A 282 -6.90 -7.38 1.45
C ALA A 282 -8.45 -7.29 1.62
N MET A 283 -9.03 -8.09 2.49
CA MET A 283 -10.45 -8.08 2.87
C MET A 283 -11.43 -8.41 1.72
N GLY A 284 -11.06 -9.34 0.83
CA GLY A 284 -11.93 -9.77 -0.29
C GLY A 284 -12.09 -8.69 -1.36
N THR A 285 -11.03 -7.97 -1.69
CA THR A 285 -10.92 -7.05 -2.82
C THR A 285 -9.59 -7.23 -3.53
N ALA A 286 -9.52 -6.86 -4.82
CA ALA A 286 -8.23 -6.67 -5.48
C ALA A 286 -7.41 -5.61 -4.72
N LEU A 287 -6.08 -5.77 -4.72
CA LEU A 287 -5.18 -4.77 -4.17
C LEU A 287 -5.36 -3.43 -4.88
N THR A 288 -5.43 -2.37 -4.10
CA THR A 288 -5.55 -1.00 -4.59
C THR A 288 -4.19 -0.29 -4.61
N GLU A 289 -4.10 0.82 -5.34
CA GLU A 289 -2.90 1.67 -5.35
C GLU A 289 -2.51 2.16 -3.95
N ARG A 290 -3.51 2.52 -3.12
CA ARG A 290 -3.28 2.98 -1.75
C ARG A 290 -2.74 1.88 -0.86
N GLN A 291 -3.34 0.69 -0.91
CA GLN A 291 -2.84 -0.46 -0.17
C GLN A 291 -1.40 -0.82 -0.56
N LEU A 292 -1.10 -0.79 -1.86
CA LEU A 292 0.26 -1.02 -2.36
C LEU A 292 1.22 0.09 -1.92
N ALA A 293 0.79 1.36 -1.90
CA ALA A 293 1.62 2.46 -1.43
C ALA A 293 2.01 2.30 0.05
N GLU A 294 1.10 1.83 0.92
CA GLU A 294 1.41 1.53 2.32
C GLU A 294 2.48 0.43 2.45
N ILE A 295 2.36 -0.66 1.68
CA ILE A 295 3.36 -1.74 1.68
C ILE A 295 4.70 -1.27 1.09
N LYS A 296 4.67 -0.48 0.01
CA LYS A 296 5.86 -0.01 -0.72
C LYS A 296 6.84 0.76 0.16
N ASN A 297 6.33 1.46 1.16
CA ASN A 297 7.13 2.20 2.13
C ASN A 297 7.87 1.30 3.12
N LEU A 298 7.44 0.04 3.23
CA LEU A 298 8.01 -0.95 4.13
C LEU A 298 8.89 -1.96 3.41
N THR A 299 8.46 -2.42 2.22
CA THR A 299 9.17 -3.42 1.41
C THR A 299 8.71 -3.36 -0.05
N ARG A 300 9.54 -3.91 -0.95
CA ARG A 300 9.16 -4.19 -2.34
C ARG A 300 8.92 -5.68 -2.61
N ASN A 301 9.20 -6.55 -1.65
CA ASN A 301 9.01 -7.99 -1.76
C ASN A 301 7.60 -8.37 -1.28
N LEU A 302 6.74 -8.76 -2.19
CA LEU A 302 5.33 -9.03 -1.97
C LEU A 302 5.01 -10.50 -2.27
N SER A 303 4.60 -11.24 -1.25
CA SER A 303 4.03 -12.57 -1.41
C SER A 303 2.50 -12.46 -1.38
N LEU A 304 1.82 -13.08 -2.34
CA LEU A 304 0.37 -13.09 -2.45
C LEU A 304 -0.14 -14.52 -2.28
N CYS A 305 -1.15 -14.70 -1.44
CA CYS A 305 -1.83 -15.98 -1.23
C CYS A 305 -3.33 -15.73 -1.23
N PHE A 306 -3.97 -15.98 -2.36
CA PHE A 306 -5.41 -15.80 -2.55
C PHE A 306 -6.05 -17.13 -2.91
N ASP A 307 -7.35 -17.21 -2.67
CA ASP A 307 -8.15 -18.40 -2.98
C ASP A 307 -8.11 -18.72 -4.49
N ALA A 308 -8.11 -20.00 -4.81
CA ALA A 308 -7.97 -20.49 -6.18
C ALA A 308 -9.25 -20.40 -7.02
N ASP A 309 -10.31 -19.72 -6.56
CA ASP A 309 -11.56 -19.63 -7.30
C ASP A 309 -11.47 -18.66 -8.52
N ALA A 310 -12.30 -18.92 -9.53
CA ALA A 310 -12.22 -18.21 -10.81
C ALA A 310 -12.52 -16.70 -10.73
N ALA A 311 -13.35 -16.26 -9.79
CA ALA A 311 -13.70 -14.85 -9.60
C ALA A 311 -12.59 -14.09 -8.87
N GLY A 312 -11.95 -14.72 -7.89
CA GLY A 312 -10.79 -14.20 -7.19
C GLY A 312 -9.56 -14.08 -8.09
N GLN A 313 -9.36 -15.02 -9.02
CA GLN A 313 -8.20 -15.03 -9.91
C GLN A 313 -8.08 -13.76 -10.78
N GLU A 314 -9.18 -13.25 -11.34
CA GLU A 314 -9.11 -12.06 -12.21
C GLU A 314 -8.85 -10.78 -11.41
N ALA A 315 -9.44 -10.66 -10.23
CA ALA A 315 -9.17 -9.55 -9.32
C ALA A 315 -7.72 -9.60 -8.81
N THR A 316 -7.22 -10.80 -8.52
CA THR A 316 -5.84 -11.07 -8.12
C THR A 316 -4.86 -10.66 -9.22
N LEU A 317 -5.10 -11.07 -10.47
CA LEU A 317 -4.25 -10.72 -11.60
C LEU A 317 -4.17 -9.21 -11.80
N ARG A 318 -5.29 -8.49 -11.74
CA ARG A 318 -5.27 -7.01 -11.81
C ARG A 318 -4.45 -6.38 -10.67
N GLY A 319 -4.60 -6.89 -9.46
CA GLY A 319 -3.80 -6.44 -8.31
C GLY A 319 -2.30 -6.69 -8.48
N MET A 320 -1.93 -7.83 -9.07
CA MET A 320 -0.54 -8.16 -9.40
C MET A 320 0.04 -7.25 -10.48
N GLU A 321 -0.70 -7.00 -11.56
CA GLU A 321 -0.29 -6.08 -12.63
C GLU A 321 -0.04 -4.67 -12.10
N LEU A 322 -0.92 -4.20 -11.21
CA LEU A 322 -0.75 -2.92 -10.55
C LEU A 322 0.50 -2.89 -9.66
N ALA A 323 0.77 -3.97 -8.91
CA ALA A 323 1.93 -4.06 -8.04
C ALA A 323 3.24 -4.11 -8.85
N ILE A 324 3.28 -4.85 -9.96
CA ILE A 324 4.43 -4.89 -10.89
C ILE A 324 4.69 -3.49 -11.47
N ALA A 325 3.64 -2.80 -11.92
CA ALA A 325 3.76 -1.43 -12.43
C ALA A 325 4.34 -0.45 -11.39
N GLN A 326 4.11 -0.71 -10.10
CA GLN A 326 4.69 0.05 -9.00
C GLN A 326 6.09 -0.42 -8.55
N GLY A 327 6.66 -1.44 -9.21
CA GLY A 327 8.01 -1.94 -8.96
C GLY A 327 8.13 -2.89 -7.77
N PHE A 328 7.08 -3.67 -7.49
CA PHE A 328 7.15 -4.79 -6.54
C PHE A 328 7.74 -6.04 -7.19
N GLU A 329 8.48 -6.80 -6.40
CA GLU A 329 8.87 -8.18 -6.68
C GLU A 329 7.80 -9.10 -6.10
N ILE A 330 7.05 -9.80 -6.98
CA ILE A 330 5.90 -10.60 -6.58
C ILE A 330 6.24 -12.09 -6.60
N ARG A 331 5.83 -12.77 -5.52
CA ARG A 331 5.74 -14.21 -5.45
C ARG A 331 4.32 -14.65 -5.14
N VAL A 332 3.87 -15.75 -5.73
CA VAL A 332 2.52 -16.28 -5.55
C VAL A 332 2.58 -17.59 -4.82
N VAL A 333 1.89 -17.66 -3.70
CA VAL A 333 1.72 -18.89 -2.92
C VAL A 333 0.43 -19.54 -3.37
N SER A 334 0.53 -20.67 -4.04
CA SER A 334 -0.62 -21.47 -4.44
C SER A 334 -1.00 -22.46 -3.35
N LEU A 335 -2.29 -22.50 -3.01
CA LEU A 335 -2.86 -23.46 -2.08
C LEU A 335 -3.56 -24.60 -2.83
N PRO A 336 -3.69 -25.79 -2.23
CA PRO A 336 -4.54 -26.83 -2.77
C PRO A 336 -5.99 -26.34 -2.92
N PRO A 337 -6.74 -26.81 -3.91
CA PRO A 337 -8.15 -26.44 -4.07
C PRO A 337 -8.97 -26.71 -2.80
N GLY A 338 -9.74 -25.70 -2.36
CA GLY A 338 -10.62 -25.80 -1.20
C GLY A 338 -9.92 -25.67 0.16
N THR A 339 -8.63 -25.31 0.19
CA THR A 339 -7.91 -24.96 1.43
C THR A 339 -7.68 -23.46 1.50
N ASP A 340 -7.72 -22.91 2.71
CA ASP A 340 -7.32 -21.52 2.99
C ASP A 340 -5.99 -21.48 3.78
N PRO A 341 -5.33 -20.32 3.87
CA PRO A 341 -4.05 -20.21 4.59
C PRO A 341 -4.14 -20.61 6.07
N ALA A 342 -5.33 -20.52 6.67
CA ALA A 342 -5.56 -20.89 8.07
C ALA A 342 -5.53 -22.42 8.27
N ASP A 343 -5.92 -23.19 7.25
CA ASP A 343 -5.97 -24.67 7.34
C ASP A 343 -4.57 -25.30 7.38
N ASP A 344 -3.55 -24.64 6.81
CA ASP A 344 -2.18 -25.17 6.70
C ASP A 344 -1.12 -24.16 7.18
N ALA A 345 -1.43 -23.43 8.23
CA ALA A 345 -0.52 -22.42 8.74
C ALA A 345 0.85 -22.99 9.18
N SER A 346 0.91 -24.24 9.64
CA SER A 346 2.16 -24.89 10.06
C SER A 346 3.09 -25.25 8.90
N GLY A 347 2.56 -25.57 7.71
CA GLY A 347 3.31 -25.87 6.48
C GLY A 347 3.61 -24.65 5.62
N PHE A 348 3.19 -23.48 6.03
CA PHE A 348 3.17 -22.29 5.18
C PHE A 348 4.58 -21.76 4.82
N GLU A 349 5.60 -21.97 5.68
CA GLU A 349 6.99 -21.58 5.36
C GLU A 349 7.52 -22.30 4.12
N GLU A 350 7.22 -23.60 3.99
CA GLU A 350 7.61 -24.37 2.81
C GLU A 350 6.90 -23.85 1.55
N ARG A 351 5.64 -23.47 1.66
CA ARG A 351 4.89 -22.87 0.55
C ARG A 351 5.44 -21.52 0.14
N LEU A 352 5.84 -20.69 1.10
CA LEU A 352 6.52 -19.43 0.81
C LEU A 352 7.86 -19.65 0.11
N ARG A 353 8.61 -20.69 0.48
CA ARG A 353 9.89 -21.02 -0.13
C ARG A 353 9.73 -21.50 -1.58
N THR A 354 8.65 -22.22 -1.87
CA THR A 354 8.33 -22.77 -3.19
C THR A 354 7.39 -21.87 -4.01
N ALA A 355 7.10 -20.67 -3.54
CA ALA A 355 6.22 -19.72 -4.20
C ALA A 355 6.71 -19.38 -5.62
N GLU A 356 5.78 -19.38 -6.57
CA GLU A 356 6.06 -19.08 -7.97
C GLU A 356 6.36 -17.58 -8.16
N GLY A 357 7.21 -17.23 -9.13
CA GLY A 357 7.31 -15.86 -9.61
C GLY A 357 6.02 -15.42 -10.33
N TYR A 358 5.87 -14.12 -10.49
CA TYR A 358 4.70 -13.53 -11.16
C TYR A 358 4.49 -14.07 -12.58
N LEU A 359 5.54 -14.07 -13.40
CA LEU A 359 5.43 -14.48 -14.81
C LEU A 359 5.06 -15.96 -15.00
N PRO A 360 5.74 -16.92 -14.34
CA PRO A 360 5.32 -18.31 -14.39
C PRO A 360 3.86 -18.51 -13.96
N TYR A 361 3.46 -17.89 -12.86
CA TYR A 361 2.07 -17.96 -12.38
C TYR A 361 1.08 -17.41 -13.42
N ARG A 362 1.33 -16.21 -13.95
CA ARG A 362 0.47 -15.54 -14.94
C ARG A 362 0.31 -16.39 -16.21
N VAL A 363 1.42 -16.94 -16.70
CA VAL A 363 1.44 -17.82 -17.87
C VAL A 363 0.69 -19.11 -17.60
N ARG A 364 0.88 -19.74 -16.44
CA ARG A 364 0.16 -20.97 -16.05
C ARG A 364 -1.34 -20.76 -16.05
N VAL A 365 -1.81 -19.71 -15.38
CA VAL A 365 -3.24 -19.40 -15.32
C VAL A 365 -3.83 -19.15 -16.72
N GLU A 366 -3.11 -18.41 -17.59
CA GLU A 366 -3.59 -18.12 -18.93
C GLU A 366 -3.66 -19.38 -19.82
N VAL A 367 -2.65 -20.24 -19.74
CA VAL A 367 -2.65 -21.52 -20.46
C VAL A 367 -3.82 -22.39 -19.99
N GLU A 368 -4.04 -22.52 -18.68
CA GLU A 368 -5.14 -23.31 -18.13
C GLU A 368 -6.52 -22.76 -18.55
N ARG A 369 -6.68 -21.45 -18.67
CA ARG A 369 -7.92 -20.81 -19.13
C ARG A 369 -8.20 -20.95 -20.62
N THR A 370 -7.16 -21.02 -21.43
CA THR A 370 -7.28 -21.02 -22.90
C THR A 370 -7.24 -22.41 -23.51
N LEU A 371 -6.73 -23.42 -22.80
CA LEU A 371 -6.84 -24.80 -23.27
C LEU A 371 -8.32 -25.25 -23.33
N PRO A 372 -8.71 -26.05 -24.38
CA PRO A 372 -7.84 -26.78 -25.30
C PRO A 372 -7.37 -26.02 -26.55
N ASP A 373 -7.70 -24.74 -26.73
CA ASP A 373 -7.25 -23.97 -27.91
C ASP A 373 -5.77 -23.59 -27.77
N ARG A 374 -4.90 -24.46 -28.26
CA ARG A 374 -3.43 -24.30 -28.16
C ARG A 374 -2.92 -23.08 -28.93
N GLN A 375 -3.52 -22.73 -30.05
CA GLN A 375 -3.11 -21.58 -30.85
C GLN A 375 -3.39 -20.27 -30.09
N ARG A 376 -4.59 -20.15 -29.56
CA ARG A 376 -4.98 -19.00 -28.73
C ARG A 376 -4.12 -18.90 -27.48
N ALA A 377 -3.84 -20.02 -26.82
CA ALA A 377 -2.95 -20.05 -25.65
C ALA A 377 -1.55 -19.52 -25.99
N PHE A 378 -0.98 -19.96 -27.12
CA PHE A 378 0.32 -19.51 -27.61
C PHE A 378 0.35 -17.99 -27.85
N GLU A 379 -0.67 -17.45 -28.52
CA GLU A 379 -0.77 -16.00 -28.80
C GLU A 379 -0.88 -15.18 -27.51
N ARG A 380 -1.72 -15.61 -26.58
CA ARG A 380 -1.89 -14.94 -25.28
C ARG A 380 -0.62 -14.95 -24.44
N VAL A 381 0.11 -16.07 -24.39
CA VAL A 381 1.40 -16.16 -23.69
C VAL A 381 2.42 -15.19 -24.30
N ARG A 382 2.49 -15.07 -25.62
CA ARG A 382 3.34 -14.09 -26.30
C ARG A 382 3.02 -12.66 -25.88
N GLU A 383 1.74 -12.30 -25.83
CA GLU A 383 1.29 -10.98 -25.39
C GLU A 383 1.73 -10.69 -23.95
N ILE A 384 1.56 -11.68 -23.05
CA ILE A 384 1.95 -11.56 -21.63
C ILE A 384 3.46 -11.37 -21.47
N LEU A 385 4.27 -12.12 -22.23
CA LEU A 385 5.72 -12.09 -22.10
C LEU A 385 6.39 -10.92 -22.83
N ALA A 386 5.73 -10.31 -23.81
CA ALA A 386 6.29 -9.27 -24.66
C ALA A 386 6.81 -8.01 -23.91
N PRO A 387 6.13 -7.50 -22.86
CA PRO A 387 6.60 -6.31 -22.13
C PRO A 387 7.84 -6.56 -21.26
N PHE A 388 8.14 -7.82 -20.92
CA PHE A 388 9.17 -8.15 -19.95
C PHE A 388 10.53 -8.38 -20.60
N PRO A 389 11.62 -7.82 -20.03
CA PRO A 389 12.98 -8.06 -20.51
C PRO A 389 13.37 -9.53 -20.31
N ASP A 390 14.42 -9.95 -21.00
CA ASP A 390 14.96 -11.30 -20.82
C ASP A 390 15.53 -11.45 -19.41
N SER A 391 15.07 -12.48 -18.70
CA SER A 391 15.41 -12.75 -17.30
C SER A 391 15.22 -14.24 -16.99
N PRO A 392 15.83 -14.78 -15.90
CA PRO A 392 15.58 -16.16 -15.47
C PRO A 392 14.09 -16.45 -15.28
N GLU A 393 13.33 -15.55 -14.66
CA GLU A 393 11.89 -15.71 -14.44
C GLU A 393 11.12 -15.79 -15.76
N ARG A 394 11.46 -14.96 -16.76
CA ARG A 394 10.86 -15.02 -18.08
C ARG A 394 11.17 -16.34 -18.79
N GLN A 395 12.40 -16.85 -18.67
CA GLN A 395 12.78 -18.14 -19.22
C GLN A 395 12.05 -19.31 -18.56
N ASP A 396 11.80 -19.23 -17.26
CA ASP A 396 11.00 -20.21 -16.54
C ASP A 396 9.55 -20.21 -17.04
N ALA A 397 8.96 -19.02 -17.25
CA ALA A 397 7.62 -18.87 -17.82
C ALA A 397 7.52 -19.42 -19.26
N VAL A 398 8.54 -19.19 -20.09
CA VAL A 398 8.64 -19.76 -21.44
C VAL A 398 8.68 -21.28 -21.41
N ARG A 399 9.54 -21.87 -20.54
CA ARG A 399 9.63 -23.32 -20.37
C ARG A 399 8.30 -23.92 -19.93
N LEU A 400 7.68 -23.33 -18.91
CA LEU A 400 6.37 -23.77 -18.42
C LEU A 400 5.31 -23.77 -19.52
N ALA A 401 5.23 -22.70 -20.32
CA ALA A 401 4.29 -22.62 -21.44
C ALA A 401 4.59 -23.67 -22.51
N ALA A 402 5.87 -23.85 -22.87
CA ALA A 402 6.29 -24.82 -23.87
C ALA A 402 5.92 -26.24 -23.45
N ASP A 403 6.17 -26.61 -22.21
CA ASP A 403 5.83 -27.93 -21.66
C ASP A 403 4.31 -28.16 -21.65
N ARG A 404 3.53 -27.18 -21.16
CA ARG A 404 2.06 -27.28 -21.08
C ARG A 404 1.39 -27.33 -22.47
N LEU A 405 1.94 -26.60 -23.43
CA LEU A 405 1.44 -26.57 -24.81
C LEU A 405 2.04 -27.70 -25.68
N GLY A 406 2.99 -28.48 -25.17
CA GLY A 406 3.68 -29.53 -25.91
C GLY A 406 4.39 -28.95 -27.16
N LEU A 407 5.11 -27.84 -27.03
CA LEU A 407 5.77 -27.18 -28.16
C LEU A 407 7.16 -27.78 -28.42
N PRO A 408 7.49 -28.05 -29.67
CA PRO A 408 8.87 -28.42 -30.04
C PRO A 408 9.82 -27.23 -29.81
N ALA A 409 11.11 -27.53 -29.68
CA ALA A 409 12.13 -26.54 -29.33
C ALA A 409 12.18 -25.34 -30.30
N GLU A 410 11.92 -25.58 -31.58
CA GLU A 410 11.91 -24.57 -32.63
C GLU A 410 10.82 -23.51 -32.45
N LEU A 411 9.68 -23.87 -31.83
CA LEU A 411 8.57 -22.95 -31.58
C LEU A 411 8.72 -22.23 -30.22
N GLN A 412 9.59 -22.70 -29.31
CA GLN A 412 9.78 -22.06 -28.00
C GLN A 412 10.33 -20.63 -28.13
N ALA A 413 11.25 -20.39 -29.06
CA ALA A 413 11.73 -19.05 -29.38
C ALA A 413 10.63 -18.09 -29.86
N GLY A 414 9.58 -18.62 -30.48
CA GLY A 414 8.41 -17.86 -30.93
C GLY A 414 7.49 -17.41 -29.79
N LEU A 415 7.49 -18.09 -28.64
CA LEU A 415 6.72 -17.70 -27.46
C LEU A 415 7.19 -16.35 -26.88
N ALA A 416 8.47 -16.12 -26.91
CA ALA A 416 9.06 -14.92 -26.36
C ALA A 416 10.13 -14.39 -27.32
N PRO A 417 9.71 -13.79 -28.46
CA PRO A 417 10.68 -13.15 -29.35
C PRO A 417 11.51 -12.16 -28.51
N ALA A 418 12.85 -12.19 -28.72
CA ALA A 418 13.76 -11.31 -28.02
C ALA A 418 13.21 -9.88 -28.10
N ALA A 419 12.99 -9.26 -26.96
CA ALA A 419 12.71 -7.83 -26.92
C ALA A 419 13.84 -7.16 -27.69
N ARG A 420 13.55 -6.37 -28.72
CA ARG A 420 14.56 -5.62 -29.45
C ARG A 420 15.44 -4.94 -28.41
N ALA A 421 16.72 -5.31 -28.38
CA ALA A 421 17.68 -4.76 -27.45
C ALA A 421 17.63 -3.23 -27.56
N ARG A 422 17.08 -2.57 -26.54
CA ARG A 422 17.23 -1.13 -26.37
C ARG A 422 18.70 -0.95 -25.96
N THR A 423 19.50 -0.50 -26.89
CA THR A 423 20.88 -0.08 -26.66
C THR A 423 20.87 1.04 -25.60
N GLY A 424 21.41 0.75 -24.45
CA GLY A 424 21.63 1.69 -23.35
C GLY A 424 21.00 1.20 -22.04
N SER A 425 21.81 0.66 -21.13
CA SER A 425 21.39 0.35 -19.76
C SER A 425 21.24 1.65 -18.97
N LEU A 426 20.11 2.33 -19.12
CA LEU A 426 19.70 3.37 -18.18
C LEU A 426 19.07 2.70 -16.97
N THR A 427 19.56 3.05 -15.78
CA THR A 427 18.95 2.59 -14.53
C THR A 427 17.46 2.98 -14.51
N HIS A 428 16.59 2.13 -13.93
CA HIS A 428 15.13 2.35 -13.82
C HIS A 428 14.77 3.76 -13.32
N LYS A 429 15.61 4.34 -12.47
CA LYS A 429 15.48 5.70 -11.94
C LYS A 429 15.71 6.80 -13.00
N ALA A 430 16.58 6.55 -13.98
CA ALA A 430 16.81 7.47 -15.09
C ALA A 430 15.69 7.39 -16.15
N LEU A 431 15.12 6.19 -16.36
CA LEU A 431 13.93 5.99 -17.21
C LEU A 431 12.68 6.66 -16.63
N GLU A 432 12.43 6.54 -15.32
CA GLU A 432 11.32 7.24 -14.66
C GLU A 432 11.48 8.77 -14.71
N ALA A 433 12.72 9.26 -14.57
CA ALA A 433 13.00 10.70 -14.67
C ALA A 433 12.80 11.22 -16.10
N GLY A 434 13.31 10.50 -17.13
CA GLY A 434 13.13 10.86 -18.55
C GLY A 434 11.66 10.84 -18.97
N VAL A 435 10.91 9.79 -18.63
CA VAL A 435 9.47 9.68 -18.91
C VAL A 435 8.68 10.80 -18.22
N ARG A 436 9.02 11.14 -16.98
CA ARG A 436 8.37 12.24 -16.26
C ARG A 436 8.67 13.60 -16.88
N LEU A 437 9.90 13.83 -17.32
CA LEU A 437 10.34 15.05 -17.97
C LEU A 437 9.58 15.27 -19.30
N GLU A 438 9.57 14.29 -20.17
CA GLU A 438 8.85 14.30 -21.44
C GLU A 438 7.35 14.54 -21.25
N ARG A 439 6.75 13.81 -20.29
CA ARG A 439 5.34 13.98 -19.94
C ARG A 439 5.05 15.41 -19.46
N ASN A 440 5.90 15.97 -18.60
CA ASN A 440 5.73 17.33 -18.09
C ASN A 440 5.87 18.38 -19.19
N ALA A 441 6.83 18.20 -20.14
CA ALA A 441 6.98 19.06 -21.28
C ALA A 441 5.73 19.07 -22.18
N LEU A 442 5.22 17.89 -22.55
CA LEU A 442 4.03 17.75 -23.40
C LEU A 442 2.75 18.23 -22.71
N ALA A 443 2.57 17.88 -21.43
CA ALA A 443 1.44 18.35 -20.63
C ALA A 443 1.48 19.88 -20.44
N GLY A 444 2.67 20.43 -20.23
CA GLY A 444 2.85 21.88 -20.13
C GLY A 444 2.47 22.63 -21.40
N VAL A 445 2.80 22.08 -22.59
CA VAL A 445 2.41 22.67 -23.88
C VAL A 445 0.91 22.61 -24.10
N LEU A 446 0.23 21.55 -23.64
CA LEU A 446 -1.24 21.44 -23.69
C LEU A 446 -1.92 22.55 -22.89
N VAL A 447 -1.37 22.88 -21.70
CA VAL A 447 -1.92 23.93 -20.82
C VAL A 447 -1.45 25.35 -21.27
N HIS A 448 -0.26 25.46 -21.86
CA HIS A 448 0.39 26.70 -22.27
C HIS A 448 0.74 26.68 -23.76
N PRO A 449 -0.22 26.93 -24.69
CA PRO A 449 -0.01 26.86 -26.14
C PRO A 449 1.11 27.76 -26.68
N GLN A 450 1.46 28.79 -25.94
CA GLN A 450 2.60 29.70 -26.28
C GLN A 450 3.96 28.99 -26.29
N LEU A 451 4.06 27.78 -25.71
CA LEU A 451 5.28 26.98 -25.68
C LEU A 451 5.44 26.05 -26.91
N VAL A 452 4.43 25.97 -27.80
CA VAL A 452 4.51 25.18 -29.05
C VAL A 452 5.74 25.50 -29.90
N PRO A 453 6.14 26.77 -30.10
CA PRO A 453 7.34 27.09 -30.89
C PRO A 453 8.63 26.54 -30.26
N MET A 454 8.70 26.46 -28.93
CA MET A 454 9.84 25.88 -28.22
C MET A 454 9.86 24.36 -28.38
N LEU A 455 8.72 23.69 -28.22
CA LEU A 455 8.59 22.26 -28.45
C LEU A 455 8.95 21.90 -29.91
N ALA A 456 8.61 22.73 -30.87
CA ALA A 456 8.98 22.57 -32.29
C ALA A 456 10.50 22.58 -32.53
N GLY A 457 11.24 23.33 -31.69
CA GLY A 457 12.70 23.36 -31.72
C GLY A 457 13.39 22.10 -31.18
N VAL A 458 12.66 21.19 -30.51
CA VAL A 458 13.19 19.95 -29.99
C VAL A 458 12.90 18.80 -30.98
N PRO A 459 13.93 18.14 -31.57
CA PRO A 459 13.73 17.03 -32.51
C PRO A 459 12.99 15.85 -31.87
N PRO A 460 12.12 15.13 -32.62
CA PRO A 460 11.38 13.97 -32.10
C PRO A 460 12.27 12.89 -31.49
N GLU A 461 13.47 12.72 -32.03
CA GLU A 461 14.44 11.70 -31.61
C GLU A 461 14.97 11.89 -30.18
N GLN A 462 14.80 13.08 -29.61
CA GLN A 462 15.17 13.40 -28.24
C GLN A 462 14.15 12.92 -27.20
N PHE A 463 12.97 12.52 -27.65
CA PHE A 463 11.99 11.84 -26.81
C PHE A 463 12.24 10.35 -26.81
N ASP A 464 12.41 9.76 -25.62
CA ASP A 464 12.70 8.32 -25.47
C ASP A 464 11.46 7.44 -25.72
N VAL A 465 10.27 7.98 -25.45
CA VAL A 465 8.99 7.23 -25.56
C VAL A 465 8.33 7.49 -26.91
N GLU A 466 8.07 6.43 -27.68
CA GLU A 466 7.43 6.51 -29.00
C GLU A 466 6.06 7.22 -28.98
N LEU A 467 5.26 6.96 -27.94
CA LEU A 467 3.98 7.65 -27.76
C LEU A 467 4.17 9.16 -27.56
N HIS A 468 5.19 9.56 -26.80
CA HIS A 468 5.51 10.97 -26.56
C HIS A 468 6.00 11.67 -27.83
N ARG A 469 6.75 10.99 -28.72
CA ARG A 469 7.13 11.52 -30.05
C ARG A 469 5.89 11.83 -30.88
N ARG A 470 4.93 10.91 -30.92
CA ARG A 470 3.68 11.11 -31.66
C ARG A 470 2.84 12.26 -31.11
N VAL A 471 2.74 12.37 -29.76
CA VAL A 471 2.06 13.50 -29.12
C VAL A 471 2.78 14.81 -29.41
N ARG A 472 4.12 14.83 -29.35
CA ARG A 472 4.93 16.00 -29.71
C ARG A 472 4.66 16.45 -31.14
N ASP A 473 4.68 15.51 -32.11
CA ASP A 473 4.45 15.81 -33.52
C ASP A 473 3.04 16.35 -33.78
N HIS A 474 2.03 15.78 -33.11
CA HIS A 474 0.66 16.28 -33.16
C HIS A 474 0.53 17.71 -32.61
N LEU A 475 1.12 17.99 -31.41
CA LEU A 475 1.10 19.31 -30.79
C LEU A 475 1.80 20.39 -31.64
N VAL A 476 2.87 19.99 -32.32
CA VAL A 476 3.61 20.92 -33.21
C VAL A 476 2.85 21.18 -34.50
N ALA A 477 2.16 20.17 -35.07
CA ALA A 477 1.45 20.28 -36.34
C ALA A 477 0.07 20.95 -36.21
N GLU A 478 -0.70 20.59 -35.17
CA GLU A 478 -2.11 20.95 -35.03
C GLU A 478 -2.41 21.82 -33.81
N GLY A 479 -1.43 21.95 -32.90
CA GLY A 479 -1.62 22.66 -31.63
C GLY A 479 -2.45 21.84 -30.62
N PRO A 480 -2.65 22.35 -29.40
CA PRO A 480 -3.47 21.73 -28.38
C PRO A 480 -4.96 21.92 -28.69
N THR A 481 -5.59 20.90 -29.27
CA THR A 481 -7.00 20.92 -29.69
C THR A 481 -7.97 20.25 -28.72
N ASP A 482 -7.48 19.53 -27.73
CA ASP A 482 -8.30 18.73 -26.80
C ASP A 482 -8.54 19.44 -25.47
N VAL A 483 -9.74 20.03 -25.32
CA VAL A 483 -10.14 20.86 -24.15
C VAL A 483 -10.35 20.01 -22.89
N GLU A 484 -10.69 18.71 -22.98
CA GLU A 484 -10.88 17.85 -21.82
C GLU A 484 -9.54 17.46 -21.18
N LEU A 485 -8.51 17.23 -21.99
CA LEU A 485 -7.16 16.95 -21.49
C LEU A 485 -6.52 18.16 -20.81
N VAL A 486 -6.79 19.36 -21.28
CA VAL A 486 -6.29 20.63 -20.71
C VAL A 486 -6.82 20.83 -19.29
N GLY A 487 -8.09 20.49 -19.02
CA GLY A 487 -8.70 20.62 -17.69
C GLY A 487 -8.10 19.70 -16.63
N ALA A 488 -7.64 18.51 -17.03
CA ALA A 488 -7.03 17.52 -16.12
C ALA A 488 -5.57 17.84 -15.75
N LEU A 489 -4.90 18.75 -16.49
CA LEU A 489 -3.48 19.09 -16.37
C LEU A 489 -3.24 20.52 -15.85
N ALA A 490 -4.28 21.21 -15.41
CA ALA A 490 -4.24 22.64 -15.04
C ALA A 490 -3.30 23.02 -13.87
N GLU A 491 -2.68 22.05 -13.21
CA GLU A 491 -1.73 22.29 -12.11
C GLU A 491 -0.26 22.44 -12.57
N LEU A 492 0.04 22.32 -13.87
CA LEU A 492 1.40 22.45 -14.38
C LEU A 492 1.75 23.94 -14.63
N ASP A 493 2.70 24.47 -13.87
CA ASP A 493 3.25 25.80 -14.04
C ASP A 493 4.00 25.91 -15.38
N ALA A 494 3.76 27.01 -16.14
CA ALA A 494 4.42 27.30 -17.41
C ALA A 494 5.96 27.29 -17.30
N ARG A 495 6.51 27.69 -16.17
CA ARG A 495 7.95 27.70 -15.90
C ARG A 495 8.51 26.26 -15.79
N ALA A 496 7.82 25.37 -15.12
CA ALA A 496 8.22 23.95 -15.01
C ALA A 496 8.17 23.24 -16.37
N ALA A 497 7.20 23.61 -17.22
CA ALA A 497 7.11 23.10 -18.58
C ALA A 497 8.25 23.62 -19.48
N GLN A 498 8.58 24.90 -19.35
CA GLN A 498 9.69 25.54 -20.03
C GLN A 498 11.02 24.86 -19.68
N GLU A 499 11.31 24.72 -18.38
CA GLU A 499 12.52 24.07 -17.87
C GLU A 499 12.62 22.61 -18.39
N ALA A 500 11.49 21.88 -18.46
CA ALA A 500 11.45 20.51 -18.99
C ALA A 500 11.76 20.45 -20.50
N ILE A 501 11.27 21.41 -21.30
CA ILE A 501 11.54 21.49 -22.75
C ILE A 501 13.03 21.79 -22.98
N ASP A 502 13.59 22.75 -22.26
CA ASP A 502 15.00 23.14 -22.36
C ASP A 502 15.94 21.98 -21.99
N GLU A 503 15.59 21.22 -20.94
CA GLU A 503 16.36 20.04 -20.49
C GLU A 503 16.33 18.89 -21.51
N ILE A 504 15.18 18.65 -22.16
CA ILE A 504 15.09 17.67 -23.27
C ILE A 504 15.95 18.13 -24.45
N GLY A 505 15.91 19.41 -24.79
CA GLY A 505 16.72 20.00 -25.87
C GLY A 505 18.22 19.93 -25.63
N ALA A 506 18.66 20.02 -24.38
CA ALA A 506 20.07 19.97 -24.00
C ALA A 506 20.70 18.56 -24.05
N LYS A 507 19.91 17.48 -24.21
CA LYS A 507 20.42 16.09 -24.29
C LYS A 507 21.43 15.84 -25.43
N GLN A 508 21.57 16.74 -26.38
CA GLN A 508 22.56 16.63 -27.47
C GLN A 508 23.94 17.20 -27.13
N ALA A 509 24.11 17.88 -26.00
CA ALA A 509 25.37 18.57 -25.67
C ALA A 509 26.31 17.74 -24.77
N LEU A 510 25.96 16.52 -24.44
CA LEU A 510 26.76 15.53 -23.68
C LEU A 510 26.95 14.25 -24.49
#